data_66bd0a1cc7f32ba1ca406954dac620d5
#
_entry.id   66bd0a1cc7f32ba1ca406954dac620d5
#
_cell.length_a   1.000
_cell.length_b   1.000
_cell.length_c   1.000
_cell.angle_alpha   90.00
_cell.angle_beta   90.00
_cell.angle_gamma   90.00
#
_symmetry.space_group_name_H-M   'P 1'
#
loop_
_entity.id
_entity.type
_entity.pdbx_description
1 polymer ?
#
loop_
_entity_poly.entity_id
_entity_poly.type
_entity_poly.pdbx_seq_one_letter_code
_entity_poly.pdbx_strand_id
1 'polypeptide(L)'
;LMGQGFISLKDIGYFVLDEADRMLDMGFIHDIKKLLEKLPENRQSLFFSATMPKNIVGLSSQILKSPKRISVSPVSSTAETIQQFIYYTNKTDKKNLLLHILKDKDINQLLLFSRTKHGADRIVRDLKKNNIEAAAIHGDKAQNQRQKALQSFKDSKIRVLVATDIAARGIDIDKLSYVLNYDIPNESETYVHRIGRCGRAGETGVSISICEPEENEYARDIEKLIKQKIEAVQNHPFPQTEKPMNTQQKKEFEKEKNRKKQEFFANRNKKSGNKKPNSRNYRR
;
A
#
# COMPACT_ATOMS: atom_id res chain seq x y z
N LEU A 1 -8.47 -23.59 -0.85
CA LEU A 1 -8.99 -24.32 -2.02
C LEU A 1 -8.39 -25.74 -2.11
N MET A 2 -7.05 -25.90 -2.04
CA MET A 2 -6.42 -27.24 -2.01
C MET A 2 -6.91 -28.10 -0.84
N GLY A 3 -6.94 -27.54 0.39
CA GLY A 3 -7.43 -28.25 1.58
C GLY A 3 -8.93 -28.57 1.55
N GLN A 4 -9.67 -27.99 0.61
CA GLN A 4 -11.10 -28.26 0.36
C GLN A 4 -11.31 -29.17 -0.85
N GLY A 5 -10.25 -29.66 -1.50
CA GLY A 5 -10.31 -30.56 -2.64
C GLY A 5 -10.70 -29.93 -3.99
N PHE A 6 -10.88 -28.59 -4.05
CA PHE A 6 -11.25 -27.91 -5.30
C PHE A 6 -10.12 -27.78 -6.33
N ILE A 7 -8.88 -27.81 -5.87
CA ILE A 7 -7.69 -27.63 -6.74
C ILE A 7 -6.66 -28.71 -6.41
N SER A 8 -6.14 -29.37 -7.47
CA SER A 8 -4.96 -30.23 -7.42
C SER A 8 -3.80 -29.55 -8.16
N LEU A 9 -2.59 -29.65 -7.60
CA LEU A 9 -1.36 -29.13 -8.23
C LEU A 9 -0.49 -30.27 -8.81
N LYS A 10 -0.96 -31.53 -8.80
CA LYS A 10 -0.16 -32.71 -9.19
C LYS A 10 0.25 -32.73 -10.66
N ASP A 11 -0.55 -32.09 -11.52
CA ASP A 11 -0.38 -32.14 -12.98
C ASP A 11 0.11 -30.80 -13.55
N ILE A 12 0.65 -29.91 -12.69
CA ILE A 12 1.19 -28.61 -13.12
C ILE A 12 2.51 -28.79 -13.86
N GLY A 13 2.55 -28.39 -15.14
CA GLY A 13 3.76 -28.35 -15.95
C GLY A 13 4.57 -27.06 -15.81
N TYR A 14 3.94 -25.95 -15.43
CA TYR A 14 4.55 -24.63 -15.31
C TYR A 14 4.22 -24.00 -13.96
N PHE A 15 5.26 -23.55 -13.26
CA PHE A 15 5.12 -22.80 -12.00
C PHE A 15 5.78 -21.43 -12.15
N VAL A 16 5.01 -20.36 -11.93
CA VAL A 16 5.50 -18.98 -11.99
C VAL A 16 5.35 -18.34 -10.62
N LEU A 17 6.46 -17.89 -10.04
CA LEU A 17 6.48 -17.04 -8.85
C LEU A 17 6.92 -15.65 -9.26
N ASP A 18 5.98 -14.70 -9.20
CA ASP A 18 6.20 -13.30 -9.50
C ASP A 18 6.24 -12.44 -8.22
N GLU A 19 6.94 -11.32 -8.25
CA GLU A 19 7.16 -10.41 -7.10
C GLU A 19 7.65 -11.17 -5.84
N ALA A 20 8.62 -12.09 -5.99
CA ALA A 20 9.06 -13.00 -4.93
C ALA A 20 9.64 -12.27 -3.70
N ASP A 21 10.41 -11.19 -3.90
CA ASP A 21 10.91 -10.30 -2.84
C ASP A 21 9.75 -9.75 -1.99
N ARG A 22 8.70 -9.31 -2.64
CA ARG A 22 7.52 -8.76 -1.97
C ARG A 22 6.73 -9.83 -1.20
N MET A 23 6.64 -11.04 -1.74
CA MET A 23 5.98 -12.14 -1.03
C MET A 23 6.75 -12.52 0.25
N LEU A 24 8.08 -12.41 0.21
CA LEU A 24 8.91 -12.64 1.38
C LEU A 24 8.69 -11.58 2.47
N ASP A 25 8.70 -10.30 2.10
CA ASP A 25 8.47 -9.16 3.01
C ASP A 25 7.12 -9.27 3.73
N MET A 26 6.14 -9.88 3.07
CA MET A 26 4.82 -10.16 3.66
C MET A 26 4.78 -11.39 4.56
N GLY A 27 5.88 -12.12 4.71
CA GLY A 27 5.97 -13.33 5.53
C GLY A 27 5.39 -14.59 4.88
N PHE A 28 5.07 -14.58 3.58
CA PHE A 28 4.51 -15.75 2.87
C PHE A 28 5.51 -16.87 2.58
N ILE A 29 6.75 -16.78 3.06
CA ILE A 29 7.78 -17.79 2.80
C ILE A 29 7.33 -19.20 3.23
N HIS A 30 6.63 -19.31 4.36
CA HIS A 30 6.13 -20.61 4.84
C HIS A 30 5.01 -21.15 3.96
N ASP A 31 4.16 -20.28 3.43
CA ASP A 31 3.07 -20.70 2.54
C ASP A 31 3.61 -21.11 1.17
N ILE A 32 4.62 -20.39 0.66
CA ILE A 32 5.34 -20.77 -0.57
C ILE A 32 5.98 -22.14 -0.40
N LYS A 33 6.69 -22.40 0.71
CA LYS A 33 7.32 -23.71 0.97
C LYS A 33 6.29 -24.83 1.00
N LYS A 34 5.18 -24.67 1.70
CA LYS A 34 4.08 -25.66 1.73
C LYS A 34 3.47 -25.90 0.34
N LEU A 35 3.41 -24.86 -0.50
CA LEU A 35 2.93 -24.98 -1.86
C LEU A 35 3.93 -25.77 -2.72
N LEU A 36 5.23 -25.49 -2.57
CA LEU A 36 6.29 -26.21 -3.30
C LEU A 36 6.29 -27.71 -3.04
N GLU A 37 5.98 -28.15 -1.81
CA GLU A 37 5.84 -29.57 -1.42
C GLU A 37 4.72 -30.29 -2.16
N LYS A 38 3.75 -29.57 -2.73
CA LYS A 38 2.61 -30.10 -3.47
C LYS A 38 2.79 -30.08 -4.98
N LEU A 39 3.86 -29.47 -5.47
CA LEU A 39 4.14 -29.35 -6.89
C LEU A 39 4.90 -30.60 -7.39
N PRO A 40 4.65 -31.06 -8.63
CA PRO A 40 5.40 -32.16 -9.22
C PRO A 40 6.88 -31.75 -9.43
N GLU A 41 7.76 -32.74 -9.35
CA GLU A 41 9.20 -32.51 -9.58
C GLU A 41 9.52 -32.15 -11.03
N ASN A 42 8.79 -32.77 -11.97
CA ASN A 42 8.96 -32.50 -13.40
C ASN A 42 8.07 -31.32 -13.79
N ARG A 43 8.64 -30.12 -13.71
CA ARG A 43 7.97 -28.87 -14.09
C ARG A 43 8.98 -27.83 -14.57
N GLN A 44 8.55 -26.90 -15.37
CA GLN A 44 9.29 -25.66 -15.62
C GLN A 44 8.95 -24.63 -14.55
N SER A 45 9.96 -24.08 -13.88
CA SER A 45 9.75 -23.02 -12.88
C SER A 45 10.33 -21.71 -13.39
N LEU A 46 9.54 -20.63 -13.28
CA LEU A 46 9.93 -19.27 -13.56
C LEU A 46 9.86 -18.46 -12.27
N PHE A 47 10.87 -17.65 -12.03
CA PHE A 47 11.00 -16.87 -10.81
C PHE A 47 11.31 -15.43 -11.18
N PHE A 48 10.42 -14.51 -10.79
CA PHE A 48 10.57 -13.08 -11.03
C PHE A 48 10.67 -12.33 -9.70
N SER A 49 11.63 -11.42 -9.61
CA SER A 49 11.84 -10.57 -8.45
C SER A 49 12.52 -9.28 -8.87
N ALA A 50 12.10 -8.15 -8.31
CA ALA A 50 12.72 -6.86 -8.57
C ALA A 50 14.09 -6.75 -7.88
N THR A 51 14.22 -7.37 -6.69
CA THR A 51 15.46 -7.39 -5.91
C THR A 51 15.88 -8.83 -5.58
N MET A 52 17.20 -9.05 -5.37
CA MET A 52 17.77 -10.37 -5.12
C MET A 52 18.64 -10.37 -3.83
N PRO A 53 18.08 -10.02 -2.65
CA PRO A 53 18.79 -10.15 -1.39
C PRO A 53 19.06 -11.64 -1.06
N LYS A 54 19.94 -11.94 -0.10
CA LYS A 54 20.39 -13.30 0.23
C LYS A 54 19.24 -14.29 0.49
N ASN A 55 18.19 -13.86 1.15
CA ASN A 55 16.99 -14.65 1.44
C ASN A 55 16.20 -15.02 0.17
N ILE A 56 16.11 -14.10 -0.81
CA ILE A 56 15.49 -14.35 -2.12
C ILE A 56 16.34 -15.28 -2.97
N VAL A 57 17.65 -15.10 -2.96
CA VAL A 57 18.58 -16.05 -3.61
C VAL A 57 18.41 -17.45 -3.03
N GLY A 58 18.31 -17.57 -1.68
CA GLY A 58 18.07 -18.85 -1.01
C GLY A 58 16.71 -19.48 -1.38
N LEU A 59 15.66 -18.67 -1.55
CA LEU A 59 14.38 -19.16 -2.02
C LEU A 59 14.43 -19.60 -3.49
N SER A 60 15.05 -18.81 -4.36
CA SER A 60 15.17 -19.13 -5.78
C SER A 60 15.90 -20.46 -6.02
N SER A 61 16.97 -20.76 -5.26
CA SER A 61 17.70 -22.02 -5.35
C SER A 61 16.90 -23.24 -4.89
N GLN A 62 15.89 -23.09 -4.06
CA GLN A 62 14.96 -24.16 -3.69
C GLN A 62 13.89 -24.42 -4.76
N ILE A 63 13.58 -23.44 -5.59
CA ILE A 63 12.51 -23.50 -6.61
C ILE A 63 13.05 -23.90 -7.97
N LEU A 64 14.22 -23.39 -8.33
CA LEU A 64 14.78 -23.49 -9.67
C LEU A 64 15.84 -24.59 -9.77
N LYS A 65 15.83 -25.34 -10.87
CA LYS A 65 16.83 -26.34 -11.24
C LYS A 65 17.65 -25.80 -12.41
N SER A 66 18.96 -25.54 -12.20
CA SER A 66 19.89 -25.00 -13.22
C SER A 66 19.32 -23.80 -14.01
N PRO A 67 18.89 -22.71 -13.35
CA PRO A 67 18.17 -21.64 -14.02
C PRO A 67 19.07 -20.83 -14.95
N LYS A 68 18.51 -20.36 -16.07
CA LYS A 68 19.06 -19.25 -16.83
C LYS A 68 18.69 -17.95 -16.13
N ARG A 69 19.69 -17.13 -15.79
CA ARG A 69 19.49 -15.85 -15.17
C ARG A 69 19.45 -14.76 -16.24
N ILE A 70 18.35 -13.99 -16.24
CA ILE A 70 18.19 -12.82 -17.08
C ILE A 70 18.02 -11.63 -16.13
N SER A 71 18.84 -10.60 -16.29
CA SER A 71 18.74 -9.35 -15.52
C SER A 71 18.49 -8.22 -16.48
N VAL A 72 17.45 -7.48 -16.25
CA VAL A 72 17.12 -6.21 -16.93
C VAL A 72 17.60 -5.03 -16.10
N SER A 73 17.63 -3.84 -16.67
CA SER A 73 18.16 -2.64 -16.03
C SER A 73 17.57 -2.39 -14.64
N PRO A 74 18.33 -1.75 -13.73
CA PRO A 74 17.91 -1.54 -12.33
C PRO A 74 16.60 -0.78 -12.21
N VAL A 75 15.94 -0.98 -11.07
CA VAL A 75 14.70 -0.32 -10.61
C VAL A 75 14.72 1.22 -10.73
N SER A 76 15.91 1.85 -10.77
CA SER A 76 16.10 3.29 -11.01
C SER A 76 15.58 3.76 -12.37
N SER A 77 15.58 2.92 -13.41
CA SER A 77 15.11 3.32 -14.75
C SER A 77 13.63 3.68 -14.81
N THR A 78 12.79 3.06 -13.99
CA THR A 78 11.35 3.41 -13.90
C THR A 78 11.16 4.79 -13.26
N ALA A 79 12.03 5.18 -12.34
CA ALA A 79 11.96 6.49 -11.68
C ALA A 79 12.35 7.65 -12.63
N GLU A 80 13.17 7.37 -13.65
CA GLU A 80 13.64 8.39 -14.62
C GLU A 80 12.54 8.89 -15.56
N THR A 81 11.51 8.06 -15.83
CA THR A 81 10.40 8.41 -16.72
C THR A 81 9.24 9.09 -16.02
N ILE A 82 9.29 9.19 -14.67
CA ILE A 82 8.21 9.71 -13.84
C ILE A 82 8.65 11.02 -13.21
N GLN A 83 7.87 12.08 -13.41
CA GLN A 83 8.06 13.34 -12.69
C GLN A 83 7.66 13.14 -11.23
N GLN A 84 8.55 13.50 -10.29
CA GLN A 84 8.38 13.20 -8.88
C GLN A 84 8.39 14.47 -8.06
N PHE A 85 7.33 14.67 -7.26
CA PHE A 85 7.15 15.82 -6.39
C PHE A 85 6.94 15.38 -4.94
N ILE A 86 7.52 16.14 -3.99
CA ILE A 86 7.31 15.91 -2.56
C ILE A 86 6.85 17.20 -1.87
N TYR A 87 5.81 17.07 -1.05
CA TYR A 87 5.25 18.12 -0.21
C TYR A 87 5.53 17.79 1.25
N TYR A 88 6.31 18.62 1.92
CA TYR A 88 6.58 18.49 3.34
C TYR A 88 5.51 19.23 4.14
N THR A 89 4.81 18.52 5.04
CA THR A 89 3.69 19.08 5.81
C THR A 89 3.62 18.48 7.22
N ASN A 90 2.92 19.13 8.14
CA ASN A 90 2.64 18.53 9.44
C ASN A 90 1.59 17.42 9.31
N LYS A 91 1.64 16.47 10.22
CA LYS A 91 0.69 15.34 10.26
C LYS A 91 -0.77 15.78 10.27
N THR A 92 -1.08 16.84 11.03
CA THR A 92 -2.41 17.43 11.16
C THR A 92 -2.94 18.01 9.87
N ASP A 93 -2.05 18.45 8.98
CA ASP A 93 -2.36 19.18 7.76
C ASP A 93 -2.42 18.31 6.50
N LYS A 94 -1.96 17.02 6.58
CA LYS A 94 -1.96 16.08 5.44
C LYS A 94 -3.31 16.03 4.70
N LYS A 95 -4.43 16.05 5.44
CA LYS A 95 -5.76 16.05 4.85
C LYS A 95 -6.04 17.31 4.05
N ASN A 96 -5.74 18.48 4.63
CA ASN A 96 -5.99 19.77 3.98
C ASN A 96 -5.09 19.96 2.77
N LEU A 97 -3.84 19.49 2.85
CA LEU A 97 -2.91 19.47 1.72
C LEU A 97 -3.41 18.56 0.60
N LEU A 98 -3.89 17.35 0.91
CA LEU A 98 -4.50 16.47 -0.09
C LEU A 98 -5.67 17.16 -0.81
N LEU A 99 -6.57 17.80 -0.08
CA LEU A 99 -7.68 18.53 -0.66
C LEU A 99 -7.21 19.73 -1.50
N HIS A 100 -6.12 20.38 -1.12
CA HIS A 100 -5.49 21.45 -1.88
C HIS A 100 -4.91 20.93 -3.20
N ILE A 101 -4.15 19.84 -3.18
CA ILE A 101 -3.61 19.19 -4.38
C ILE A 101 -4.74 18.79 -5.34
N LEU A 102 -5.84 18.25 -4.82
CA LEU A 102 -6.98 17.82 -5.62
C LEU A 102 -7.87 18.96 -6.16
N LYS A 103 -7.57 20.25 -5.85
CA LYS A 103 -8.16 21.39 -6.56
C LYS A 103 -7.70 21.48 -8.00
N ASP A 104 -6.52 20.94 -8.28
CA ASP A 104 -6.03 20.80 -9.65
C ASP A 104 -6.95 19.83 -10.42
N LYS A 105 -7.54 20.35 -11.49
CA LYS A 105 -8.48 19.60 -12.35
C LYS A 105 -7.78 18.68 -13.32
N ASP A 106 -6.49 18.90 -13.58
CA ASP A 106 -5.68 18.04 -14.46
C ASP A 106 -5.46 16.67 -13.83
N ILE A 107 -5.53 16.60 -12.49
CA ILE A 107 -5.56 15.32 -11.76
C ILE A 107 -6.97 14.72 -11.85
N ASN A 108 -7.32 14.22 -13.01
CA ASN A 108 -8.66 13.66 -13.27
C ASN A 108 -8.83 12.23 -12.76
N GLN A 109 -7.75 11.43 -12.72
CA GLN A 109 -7.67 10.10 -12.11
C GLN A 109 -6.42 9.97 -11.24
N LEU A 110 -6.58 9.51 -10.00
CA LEU A 110 -5.50 9.40 -9.03
C LEU A 110 -5.53 8.06 -8.29
N LEU A 111 -4.44 7.31 -8.34
CA LEU A 111 -4.21 6.19 -7.43
C LEU A 111 -3.47 6.70 -6.19
N LEU A 112 -4.13 6.64 -5.04
CA LEU A 112 -3.60 7.12 -3.77
C LEU A 112 -3.22 5.95 -2.87
N PHE A 113 -2.00 5.97 -2.34
CA PHE A 113 -1.51 4.96 -1.42
C PHE A 113 -1.60 5.41 0.03
N SER A 114 -2.24 4.59 0.88
CA SER A 114 -2.27 4.74 2.33
C SER A 114 -1.63 3.54 2.99
N ARG A 115 -0.86 3.79 4.06
CA ARG A 115 -0.15 2.75 4.83
C ARG A 115 -1.08 1.74 5.48
N THR A 116 -2.30 2.17 5.87
CA THR A 116 -3.23 1.32 6.62
C THR A 116 -4.63 1.27 6.00
N LYS A 117 -5.31 0.12 6.17
CA LYS A 117 -6.70 -0.08 5.77
C LYS A 117 -7.66 0.95 6.36
N HIS A 118 -7.51 1.24 7.66
CA HIS A 118 -8.33 2.24 8.34
C HIS A 118 -8.02 3.68 7.89
N GLY A 119 -6.75 3.95 7.53
CA GLY A 119 -6.34 5.19 6.87
C GLY A 119 -7.03 5.37 5.54
N ALA A 120 -7.02 4.32 4.70
CA ALA A 120 -7.68 4.33 3.40
C ALA A 120 -9.18 4.64 3.50
N ASP A 121 -9.90 3.97 4.41
CA ASP A 121 -11.33 4.25 4.63
C ASP A 121 -11.59 5.68 5.15
N ARG A 122 -10.71 6.21 6.00
CA ARG A 122 -10.81 7.59 6.50
C ARG A 122 -10.61 8.60 5.38
N ILE A 123 -9.59 8.42 4.55
CA ILE A 123 -9.31 9.28 3.40
C ILE A 123 -10.52 9.30 2.46
N VAL A 124 -11.08 8.14 2.11
CA VAL A 124 -12.29 8.06 1.26
C VAL A 124 -13.47 8.82 1.87
N ARG A 125 -13.71 8.70 3.17
CA ARG A 125 -14.79 9.46 3.85
C ARG A 125 -14.55 10.96 3.78
N ASP A 126 -13.30 11.39 3.96
CA ASP A 126 -12.94 12.81 3.93
C ASP A 126 -13.04 13.38 2.51
N LEU A 127 -12.66 12.63 1.49
CA LEU A 127 -12.82 13.01 0.08
C LEU A 127 -14.29 13.15 -0.30
N LYS A 128 -15.14 12.17 0.04
CA LYS A 128 -16.58 12.20 -0.23
C LYS A 128 -17.29 13.36 0.46
N LYS A 129 -16.89 13.72 1.68
CA LYS A 129 -17.41 14.92 2.38
C LYS A 129 -17.07 16.22 1.64
N ASN A 130 -16.07 16.21 0.78
CA ASN A 130 -15.65 17.34 -0.05
C ASN A 130 -16.05 17.16 -1.53
N ASN A 131 -17.09 16.35 -1.79
CA ASN A 131 -17.65 16.10 -3.13
C ASN A 131 -16.62 15.54 -4.12
N ILE A 132 -15.63 14.76 -3.64
CA ILE A 132 -14.66 14.05 -4.47
C ILE A 132 -15.02 12.57 -4.46
N GLU A 133 -15.40 12.05 -5.63
CA GLU A 133 -15.74 10.64 -5.79
C GLU A 133 -14.50 9.76 -5.59
N ALA A 134 -14.58 8.86 -4.59
CA ALA A 134 -13.47 8.00 -4.20
C ALA A 134 -13.94 6.63 -3.69
N ALA A 135 -13.10 5.62 -3.86
CA ALA A 135 -13.32 4.30 -3.27
C ALA A 135 -12.02 3.75 -2.68
N ALA A 136 -12.12 2.82 -1.71
CA ALA A 136 -10.97 2.16 -1.10
C ALA A 136 -10.85 0.70 -1.54
N ILE A 137 -9.60 0.25 -1.74
CA ILE A 137 -9.24 -1.16 -1.93
C ILE A 137 -8.21 -1.56 -0.85
N HIS A 138 -8.59 -2.51 0.02
CA HIS A 138 -7.71 -3.08 1.04
C HIS A 138 -8.21 -4.46 1.47
N GLY A 139 -7.42 -5.17 2.29
CA GLY A 139 -7.69 -6.56 2.66
C GLY A 139 -9.02 -6.82 3.38
N ASP A 140 -9.59 -5.82 4.08
CA ASP A 140 -10.89 -5.97 4.77
C ASP A 140 -12.10 -5.75 3.83
N LYS A 141 -11.88 -5.41 2.56
CA LYS A 141 -12.96 -5.33 1.56
C LYS A 141 -13.19 -6.71 0.92
N ALA A 142 -14.45 -7.09 0.82
CA ALA A 142 -14.82 -8.29 0.08
C ALA A 142 -14.38 -8.21 -1.39
N GLN A 143 -14.08 -9.34 -2.02
CA GLN A 143 -13.52 -9.37 -3.38
C GLN A 143 -14.42 -8.68 -4.41
N ASN A 144 -15.74 -8.84 -4.31
CA ASN A 144 -16.72 -8.16 -5.16
C ASN A 144 -16.67 -6.63 -5.00
N GLN A 145 -16.48 -6.14 -3.77
CA GLN A 145 -16.33 -4.70 -3.51
C GLN A 145 -15.04 -4.15 -4.11
N ARG A 146 -13.94 -4.91 -4.03
CA ARG A 146 -12.65 -4.54 -4.63
C ARG A 146 -12.75 -4.47 -6.15
N GLN A 147 -13.38 -5.48 -6.77
CA GLN A 147 -13.63 -5.49 -8.22
C GLN A 147 -14.51 -4.32 -8.66
N LYS A 148 -15.59 -4.04 -7.93
CA LYS A 148 -16.49 -2.91 -8.21
C LYS A 148 -15.75 -1.56 -8.11
N ALA A 149 -14.92 -1.37 -7.08
CA ALA A 149 -14.12 -0.15 -6.90
C ALA A 149 -13.13 0.04 -8.06
N LEU A 150 -12.41 -1.02 -8.44
CA LEU A 150 -11.47 -0.99 -9.56
C LEU A 150 -12.17 -0.70 -10.88
N GLN A 151 -13.30 -1.36 -11.16
CA GLN A 151 -14.07 -1.13 -12.37
C GLN A 151 -14.60 0.31 -12.43
N SER A 152 -15.15 0.82 -11.31
CA SER A 152 -15.61 2.22 -11.24
C SER A 152 -14.48 3.22 -11.47
N PHE A 153 -13.25 2.90 -11.07
CA PHE A 153 -12.08 3.72 -11.34
C PHE A 153 -11.68 3.64 -12.82
N LYS A 154 -11.60 2.45 -13.41
CA LYS A 154 -11.33 2.26 -14.84
C LYS A 154 -12.36 2.98 -15.74
N ASP A 155 -13.63 2.97 -15.34
CA ASP A 155 -14.74 3.65 -16.02
C ASP A 155 -14.77 5.16 -15.75
N SER A 156 -13.79 5.73 -15.05
CA SER A 156 -13.74 7.16 -14.64
C SER A 156 -14.97 7.64 -13.83
N LYS A 157 -15.72 6.70 -13.21
CA LYS A 157 -16.85 7.01 -12.31
C LYS A 157 -16.41 7.51 -10.95
N ILE A 158 -15.19 7.21 -10.56
CA ILE A 158 -14.54 7.75 -9.36
C ILE A 158 -13.20 8.36 -9.74
N ARG A 159 -12.88 9.50 -9.13
CA ARG A 159 -11.66 10.25 -9.39
C ARG A 159 -10.46 9.68 -8.63
N VAL A 160 -10.67 9.19 -7.40
CA VAL A 160 -9.59 8.73 -6.52
C VAL A 160 -9.81 7.29 -6.10
N LEU A 161 -8.85 6.42 -6.40
CA LEU A 161 -8.77 5.07 -5.86
C LEU A 161 -7.75 5.04 -4.73
N VAL A 162 -8.20 4.78 -3.51
CA VAL A 162 -7.32 4.70 -2.33
C VAL A 162 -6.97 3.25 -2.06
N ALA A 163 -5.70 2.90 -2.10
CA ALA A 163 -5.23 1.54 -1.97
C ALA A 163 -4.18 1.39 -0.86
N THR A 164 -4.11 0.20 -0.25
CA THR A 164 -2.93 -0.25 0.50
C THR A 164 -2.00 -1.02 -0.41
N ASP A 165 -0.70 -1.09 -0.10
CA ASP A 165 0.31 -1.77 -0.92
C ASP A 165 -0.10 -3.20 -1.31
N ILE A 166 -0.60 -3.97 -0.34
CA ILE A 166 -1.05 -5.35 -0.57
C ILE A 166 -2.20 -5.42 -1.57
N ALA A 167 -3.15 -4.51 -1.47
CA ALA A 167 -4.34 -4.55 -2.31
C ALA A 167 -4.14 -3.94 -3.70
N ALA A 168 -3.11 -3.10 -3.86
CA ALA A 168 -2.72 -2.51 -5.14
C ALA A 168 -1.91 -3.46 -6.04
N ARG A 169 -1.50 -4.62 -5.50
CA ARG A 169 -0.80 -5.63 -6.29
C ARG A 169 -1.72 -6.27 -7.33
N GLY A 170 -1.17 -6.51 -8.50
CA GLY A 170 -1.94 -7.07 -9.61
C GLY A 170 -3.06 -6.14 -10.13
N ILE A 171 -3.12 -4.89 -9.64
CA ILE A 171 -3.99 -3.90 -10.24
C ILE A 171 -3.34 -3.48 -11.56
N ASP A 172 -4.01 -3.87 -12.63
CA ASP A 172 -3.70 -3.41 -13.97
C ASP A 172 -4.63 -2.25 -14.31
N ILE A 173 -4.05 -1.05 -14.37
CA ILE A 173 -4.73 0.17 -14.77
C ILE A 173 -3.92 0.77 -15.91
N ASP A 174 -4.51 0.75 -17.09
CA ASP A 174 -3.91 1.35 -18.27
C ASP A 174 -3.91 2.88 -18.13
N LYS A 175 -2.84 3.52 -18.61
CA LYS A 175 -2.73 4.98 -18.76
C LYS A 175 -2.95 5.78 -17.47
N LEU A 176 -2.53 5.26 -16.33
CA LEU A 176 -2.57 6.02 -15.09
C LEU A 176 -1.51 7.14 -15.13
N SER A 177 -1.96 8.40 -15.07
CA SER A 177 -1.07 9.56 -15.12
C SER A 177 -0.56 9.97 -13.74
N TYR A 178 -1.35 9.76 -12.67
CA TYR A 178 -1.04 10.26 -11.33
C TYR A 178 -1.06 9.18 -10.27
N VAL A 179 0.02 9.15 -9.49
CA VAL A 179 0.12 8.37 -8.23
C VAL A 179 0.37 9.33 -7.08
N LEU A 180 -0.29 9.15 -5.94
CA LEU A 180 -0.03 9.92 -4.74
C LEU A 180 0.27 9.00 -3.55
N ASN A 181 1.43 9.21 -2.94
CA ASN A 181 1.80 8.60 -1.67
C ASN A 181 1.31 9.49 -0.52
N TYR A 182 0.14 9.20 0.04
CA TYR A 182 -0.38 9.91 1.21
C TYR A 182 0.46 9.63 2.46
N ASP A 183 0.98 8.41 2.56
CA ASP A 183 1.98 8.00 3.53
C ASP A 183 3.22 7.51 2.77
N ILE A 184 4.39 8.06 3.09
CA ILE A 184 5.67 7.58 2.55
C ILE A 184 5.86 6.13 3.00
N PRO A 185 6.21 5.19 2.11
CA PRO A 185 6.49 3.81 2.52
C PRO A 185 7.76 3.73 3.34
N ASN A 186 7.80 2.80 4.29
CA ASN A 186 8.98 2.57 5.13
C ASN A 186 10.14 1.94 4.35
N GLU A 187 9.81 1.18 3.30
CA GLU A 187 10.76 0.49 2.42
C GLU A 187 10.84 1.24 1.09
N SER A 188 12.06 1.58 0.71
CA SER A 188 12.31 2.40 -0.48
C SER A 188 11.90 1.72 -1.78
N GLU A 189 12.02 0.40 -1.87
CA GLU A 189 11.58 -0.40 -3.01
C GLU A 189 10.06 -0.32 -3.20
N THR A 190 9.30 -0.23 -2.10
CA THR A 190 7.84 -0.05 -2.16
C THR A 190 7.47 1.25 -2.86
N TYR A 191 8.24 2.32 -2.66
CA TYR A 191 8.04 3.57 -3.38
C TYR A 191 8.10 3.37 -4.89
N VAL A 192 9.13 2.70 -5.38
CA VAL A 192 9.31 2.47 -6.82
C VAL A 192 8.20 1.61 -7.39
N HIS A 193 7.75 0.58 -6.68
CA HIS A 193 6.59 -0.24 -7.07
C HIS A 193 5.28 0.57 -7.11
N ARG A 194 5.11 1.57 -6.23
CA ARG A 194 3.94 2.45 -6.25
C ARG A 194 3.97 3.39 -7.45
N ILE A 195 5.08 4.11 -7.66
CA ILE A 195 5.19 5.05 -8.77
C ILE A 195 5.18 4.33 -10.12
N GLY A 196 5.71 3.11 -10.20
CA GLY A 196 5.62 2.26 -11.39
C GLY A 196 4.20 1.81 -11.76
N ARG A 197 3.15 2.28 -11.06
CA ARG A 197 1.75 2.16 -11.50
C ARG A 197 1.36 3.24 -12.48
N CYS A 198 2.11 4.34 -12.59
CA CYS A 198 1.94 5.34 -13.65
C CYS A 198 3.12 5.33 -14.63
N GLY A 199 3.03 6.07 -15.72
CA GLY A 199 4.10 6.18 -16.72
C GLY A 199 4.39 4.87 -17.47
N ARG A 200 3.40 4.00 -17.67
CA ARG A 200 3.55 2.75 -18.41
C ARG A 200 3.37 2.95 -19.92
N ALA A 201 3.95 2.04 -20.70
CA ALA A 201 3.82 2.00 -22.16
C ALA A 201 4.32 3.26 -22.89
N GLY A 202 5.34 3.94 -22.35
CA GLY A 202 5.93 5.14 -22.98
C GLY A 202 5.21 6.45 -22.63
N GLU A 203 4.15 6.41 -21.80
CA GLU A 203 3.49 7.61 -21.29
C GLU A 203 4.29 8.20 -20.12
N THR A 204 4.24 9.52 -19.94
CA THR A 204 4.81 10.22 -18.80
C THR A 204 3.89 10.09 -17.59
N GLY A 205 4.46 9.83 -16.42
CA GLY A 205 3.71 9.74 -15.16
C GLY A 205 4.11 10.84 -14.17
N VAL A 206 3.22 11.14 -13.25
CA VAL A 206 3.47 12.08 -12.14
C VAL A 206 3.27 11.37 -10.81
N SER A 207 4.28 11.41 -9.97
CA SER A 207 4.23 10.93 -8.59
C SER A 207 4.25 12.10 -7.61
N ILE A 208 3.26 12.16 -6.74
CA ILE A 208 3.16 13.14 -5.68
C ILE A 208 3.32 12.43 -4.34
N SER A 209 4.15 12.96 -3.46
CA SER A 209 4.35 12.41 -2.12
C SER A 209 4.04 13.45 -1.06
N ILE A 210 3.24 13.09 -0.05
CA ILE A 210 2.99 13.92 1.14
C ILE A 210 3.84 13.34 2.26
N CYS A 211 4.77 14.15 2.78
CA CYS A 211 5.75 13.73 3.78
C CYS A 211 5.53 14.46 5.10
N GLU A 212 5.22 13.72 6.16
CA GLU A 212 5.16 14.26 7.52
C GLU A 212 6.54 14.17 8.20
N PRO A 213 6.80 14.91 9.30
CA PRO A 213 8.11 14.96 9.96
C PRO A 213 8.71 13.58 10.24
N GLU A 214 7.91 12.62 10.69
CA GLU A 214 8.34 11.25 11.01
C GLU A 214 8.75 10.43 9.78
N GLU A 215 8.39 10.89 8.58
CA GLU A 215 8.65 10.23 7.29
C GLU A 215 9.86 10.83 6.55
N ASN A 216 10.46 11.90 7.07
CA ASN A 216 11.60 12.61 6.42
C ASN A 216 12.80 11.67 6.18
N GLU A 217 13.03 10.69 7.05
CA GLU A 217 14.10 9.71 6.92
C GLU A 217 13.82 8.73 5.76
N TYR A 218 12.59 8.25 5.67
CA TYR A 218 12.17 7.37 4.57
C TYR A 218 12.28 8.06 3.20
N ALA A 219 11.91 9.35 3.12
CA ALA A 219 12.07 10.13 1.89
C ALA A 219 13.54 10.21 1.45
N ARG A 220 14.48 10.43 2.40
CA ARG A 220 15.92 10.43 2.11
C ARG A 220 16.44 9.08 1.66
N ASP A 221 15.96 7.98 2.24
CA ASP A 221 16.37 6.64 1.84
C ASP A 221 15.83 6.27 0.46
N ILE A 222 14.62 6.73 0.11
CA ILE A 222 14.07 6.63 -1.24
C ILE A 222 14.96 7.37 -2.25
N GLU A 223 15.34 8.62 -1.98
CA GLU A 223 16.23 9.40 -2.85
C GLU A 223 17.59 8.71 -3.08
N LYS A 224 18.14 8.07 -2.04
CA LYS A 224 19.37 7.28 -2.15
C LYS A 224 19.18 6.07 -3.08
N LEU A 225 18.06 5.36 -2.95
CA LEU A 225 17.75 4.18 -3.76
C LEU A 225 17.59 4.55 -5.24
N ILE A 226 16.78 5.59 -5.53
CA ILE A 226 16.51 6.03 -6.90
C ILE A 226 17.66 6.85 -7.49
N LYS A 227 18.66 7.21 -6.67
CA LYS A 227 19.82 8.07 -7.04
C LYS A 227 19.43 9.42 -7.64
N GLN A 228 18.28 9.92 -7.25
CA GLN A 228 17.71 11.18 -7.72
C GLN A 228 17.07 11.94 -6.57
N LYS A 229 17.17 13.27 -6.58
CA LYS A 229 16.42 14.13 -5.67
C LYS A 229 14.97 14.25 -6.16
N ILE A 230 14.03 14.13 -5.21
CA ILE A 230 12.63 14.38 -5.49
C ILE A 230 12.40 15.88 -5.35
N GLU A 231 11.75 16.49 -6.34
CA GLU A 231 11.49 17.92 -6.34
C GLU A 231 10.58 18.33 -5.19
N ALA A 232 11.09 19.15 -4.27
CA ALA A 232 10.31 19.64 -3.13
C ALA A 232 9.47 20.86 -3.53
N VAL A 233 8.15 20.73 -3.45
CA VAL A 233 7.23 21.84 -3.69
C VAL A 233 7.19 22.72 -2.44
N GLN A 234 7.73 23.94 -2.55
CA GLN A 234 7.86 24.88 -1.43
C GLN A 234 6.62 25.77 -1.27
N ASN A 235 5.98 26.14 -2.37
CA ASN A 235 4.90 27.12 -2.35
C ASN A 235 3.54 26.46 -2.22
N HIS A 236 3.17 26.07 -0.99
CA HIS A 236 1.84 25.56 -0.66
C HIS A 236 1.41 26.02 0.74
N PRO A 237 0.08 26.07 1.04
CA PRO A 237 -0.43 26.71 2.27
C PRO A 237 -0.26 25.89 3.56
N PHE A 238 0.36 24.73 3.52
CA PHE A 238 0.51 23.80 4.65
C PHE A 238 1.96 23.33 4.84
N PRO A 239 2.95 24.26 4.99
CA PRO A 239 4.35 23.86 5.11
C PRO A 239 4.63 23.09 6.40
N GLN A 240 5.61 22.20 6.39
CA GLN A 240 6.08 21.52 7.58
C GLN A 240 6.78 22.51 8.52
N THR A 241 6.24 22.66 9.72
CA THR A 241 6.81 23.49 10.80
C THR A 241 7.31 22.65 11.97
N GLU A 242 6.80 21.41 12.10
CA GLU A 242 7.18 20.47 13.14
C GLU A 242 8.47 19.72 12.78
N LYS A 243 9.23 19.33 13.79
CA LYS A 243 10.41 18.46 13.65
C LYS A 243 10.04 17.02 13.99
N PRO A 244 10.77 16.02 13.45
CA PRO A 244 10.60 14.63 13.87
C PRO A 244 10.75 14.48 15.38
N MET A 245 9.89 13.69 16.01
CA MET A 245 10.00 13.37 17.43
C MET A 245 11.31 12.62 17.71
N ASN A 246 12.00 12.99 18.76
CA ASN A 246 13.14 12.22 19.25
C ASN A 246 12.68 10.88 19.87
N THR A 247 13.63 9.99 20.16
CA THR A 247 13.34 8.64 20.69
C THR A 247 12.56 8.68 22.00
N GLN A 248 12.81 9.68 22.86
CA GLN A 248 12.12 9.84 24.13
C GLN A 248 10.68 10.30 23.94
N GLN A 249 10.46 11.28 23.10
CA GLN A 249 9.13 11.79 22.73
C GLN A 249 8.27 10.69 22.07
N LYS A 250 8.87 9.85 21.19
CA LYS A 250 8.17 8.69 20.60
C LYS A 250 7.69 7.71 21.65
N LYS A 251 8.53 7.39 22.66
CA LYS A 251 8.15 6.50 23.76
C LYS A 251 7.04 7.07 24.64
N GLU A 252 7.09 8.36 24.92
CA GLU A 252 6.06 9.06 25.70
C GLU A 252 4.73 9.12 24.93
N PHE A 253 4.77 9.44 23.66
CA PHE A 253 3.60 9.45 22.79
C PHE A 253 2.93 8.07 22.68
N GLU A 254 3.72 7.00 22.54
CA GLU A 254 3.19 5.64 22.53
C GLU A 254 2.56 5.24 23.88
N LYS A 255 3.19 5.60 24.98
CA LYS A 255 2.61 5.37 26.33
C LYS A 255 1.28 6.09 26.49
N GLU A 256 1.22 7.36 26.10
CA GLU A 256 -0.02 8.15 26.18
C GLU A 256 -1.13 7.61 25.27
N LYS A 257 -0.78 7.22 24.05
CA LYS A 257 -1.70 6.59 23.10
C LYS A 257 -2.28 5.29 23.64
N ASN A 258 -1.44 4.44 24.26
CA ASN A 258 -1.87 3.19 24.87
C ASN A 258 -2.75 3.44 26.09
N ARG A 259 -2.42 4.43 26.95
CA ARG A 259 -3.27 4.86 28.06
C ARG A 259 -4.64 5.31 27.60
N LYS A 260 -4.72 6.22 26.61
CA LYS A 260 -6.00 6.69 26.03
C LYS A 260 -6.81 5.54 25.44
N LYS A 261 -6.15 4.58 24.80
CA LYS A 261 -6.79 3.37 24.27
C LYS A 261 -7.39 2.50 25.38
N GLN A 262 -6.66 2.29 26.46
CA GLN A 262 -7.14 1.52 27.63
C GLN A 262 -8.32 2.22 28.31
N GLU A 263 -8.23 3.53 28.52
CA GLU A 263 -9.32 4.34 29.08
C GLU A 263 -10.59 4.30 28.20
N PHE A 264 -10.43 4.36 26.88
CA PHE A 264 -11.56 4.23 25.95
C PHE A 264 -12.26 2.87 26.06
N PHE A 265 -11.51 1.77 26.13
CA PHE A 265 -12.08 0.44 26.30
C PHE A 265 -12.69 0.23 27.67
N ALA A 266 -12.08 0.73 28.75
CA ALA A 266 -12.62 0.68 30.09
C ALA A 266 -13.95 1.43 30.21
N ASN A 267 -14.05 2.61 29.62
CA ASN A 267 -15.28 3.40 29.59
C ASN A 267 -16.40 2.76 28.74
N ARG A 268 -16.03 2.07 27.66
CA ARG A 268 -16.98 1.32 26.83
C ARG A 268 -17.57 0.13 27.59
N ASN A 269 -16.78 -0.60 28.36
CA ASN A 269 -17.23 -1.72 29.17
C ASN A 269 -18.14 -1.26 30.33
N LYS A 270 -17.86 -0.11 30.95
CA LYS A 270 -18.74 0.49 31.98
C LYS A 270 -20.12 0.87 31.41
N LYS A 271 -20.19 1.35 30.17
CA LYS A 271 -21.47 1.69 29.52
C LYS A 271 -22.27 0.47 29.06
N SER A 272 -21.63 -0.67 28.78
CA SER A 272 -22.34 -1.91 28.41
C SER A 272 -22.89 -2.67 29.62
N GLY A 273 -22.25 -2.55 30.80
CA GLY A 273 -22.69 -3.20 32.05
C GLY A 273 -23.95 -2.61 32.68
N ASN A 274 -24.42 -1.44 32.24
CA ASN A 274 -25.59 -0.74 32.81
C ASN A 274 -26.92 -0.96 32.06
N LYS A 275 -26.96 -1.90 31.09
CA LYS A 275 -28.25 -2.35 30.53
C LYS A 275 -28.84 -3.44 31.41
N LYS A 276 -29.70 -3.06 32.35
CA LYS A 276 -30.57 -3.99 33.09
C LYS A 276 -31.37 -4.84 32.09
N PRO A 277 -31.52 -6.16 32.33
CA PRO A 277 -32.41 -6.97 31.48
C PRO A 277 -33.84 -6.51 31.71
N ASN A 278 -34.53 -6.15 30.64
CA ASN A 278 -35.96 -5.84 30.63
C ASN A 278 -36.72 -7.14 30.95
N SER A 279 -37.19 -7.27 32.19
CA SER A 279 -38.12 -8.33 32.59
C SER A 279 -39.45 -8.12 31.87
N ARG A 280 -39.66 -8.75 30.75
CA ARG A 280 -40.98 -8.94 30.15
C ARG A 280 -41.70 -10.01 30.97
N ASN A 281 -42.61 -9.52 31.86
CA ASN A 281 -43.67 -10.32 32.47
C ASN A 281 -44.47 -11.02 31.36
N TYR A 282 -44.38 -12.35 31.27
CA TYR A 282 -45.43 -13.14 30.70
C TYR A 282 -46.53 -13.27 31.74
N ARG A 283 -47.66 -12.65 31.52
CA ARG A 283 -48.98 -13.00 32.13
C ARG A 283 -49.87 -13.52 31.00
N ARG A 284 -50.22 -14.76 31.20
CA ARG A 284 -51.40 -15.55 30.72
C ARG A 284 -51.87 -15.31 29.27
#